data_4beacea9b684e5c899a860453962d8e9
#
_entry.id   4beacea9b684e5c899a860453962d8e9
#
_cell.length_a   1.000
_cell.length_b   1.000
_cell.length_c   1.000
_cell.angle_alpha   90.00
_cell.angle_beta   90.00
_cell.angle_gamma   90.00
#
_symmetry.space_group_name_H-M   'P 1'
#
loop_
_entity.id
_entity.type
_entity.pdbx_description
1 polymer ?
#
loop_
_entity_poly.entity_id
_entity_poly.type
_entity_poly.pdbx_seq_one_letter_code
_entity_poly.pdbx_strand_id
1 'polypeptide(L)'
;MMTMKGKWGRILLLLCVVGLCSCANDLITGGRQYDCPGEGVFVCNEGNFMYGNASLSYYDPASKTVYNQVFYNANNFPLGDVCQSMAIVDGKGFVVVNNSGKVYVIDLNTFKYLGAISGLTSPRYIQVISENKIYISDLYSPSMAVVDPRTYQITGHVYMGTTKGPGKVNGTEQMVRYGQYVYVCSWSYNDKGYKIDTETDKVVDSLSVTRQPNSMVLDKNGKLWVLSDGGYAGSPYGQDQATLIRIDARLFAVEAIFRFPDLQASPSELCINAQGDRLYYINGSWASGTVPNSGIYSMGVEDTALPDQPLIAEDSRLFYALGVNPYTDELYVSDAIDYTQRGTVFRFTPQGELVDEFKVDI
;
A
#
# COMPACT_ATOMS: atom_id res chain seq x y z
N MET A 1 -68.27 -41.52 36.47
CA MET A 1 -68.01 -41.32 37.92
C MET A 1 -66.71 -40.57 38.06
N MET A 2 -66.78 -39.37 38.62
CA MET A 2 -65.77 -38.48 39.19
C MET A 2 -64.57 -38.01 38.35
N THR A 3 -64.70 -36.91 37.81
CA THR A 3 -63.97 -35.61 37.89
C THR A 3 -62.80 -35.55 38.85
N MET A 4 -61.63 -35.17 38.35
CA MET A 4 -60.78 -34.20 39.03
C MET A 4 -60.02 -33.31 38.08
N LYS A 5 -60.37 -32.02 38.16
CA LYS A 5 -59.69 -30.91 37.50
C LYS A 5 -58.35 -30.66 38.25
N GLY A 6 -57.24 -30.54 37.50
CA GLY A 6 -55.96 -30.05 37.97
C GLY A 6 -55.46 -28.94 37.10
N LYS A 7 -55.59 -27.71 37.64
CA LYS A 7 -55.03 -26.48 37.10
C LYS A 7 -53.50 -26.52 37.21
N TRP A 8 -52.80 -26.68 36.13
CA TRP A 8 -51.38 -26.32 36.03
C TRP A 8 -51.04 -26.08 34.58
N GLY A 9 -51.16 -24.85 34.16
CA GLY A 9 -50.89 -24.48 32.78
C GLY A 9 -50.98 -22.98 32.52
N ARG A 10 -50.29 -22.18 33.34
CA ARG A 10 -50.08 -20.76 33.04
C ARG A 10 -49.00 -20.20 33.98
N ILE A 11 -47.75 -20.60 33.86
CA ILE A 11 -46.57 -19.88 34.32
C ILE A 11 -45.38 -20.54 33.63
N LEU A 12 -45.16 -20.29 32.37
CA LEU A 12 -43.89 -20.53 31.68
C LEU A 12 -43.86 -19.89 30.29
N LEU A 13 -44.24 -18.63 30.22
CA LEU A 13 -44.07 -17.87 28.97
C LEU A 13 -43.88 -16.38 29.25
N LEU A 14 -42.94 -16.07 30.16
CA LEU A 14 -42.56 -14.68 30.40
C LEU A 14 -41.13 -14.55 30.94
N LEU A 15 -40.19 -15.27 30.32
CA LEU A 15 -38.76 -15.16 30.72
C LEU A 15 -37.79 -15.41 29.58
N CYS A 16 -38.15 -15.02 28.34
CA CYS A 16 -37.23 -15.08 27.20
C CYS A 16 -37.29 -13.88 26.28
N VAL A 17 -37.53 -12.68 26.81
CA VAL A 17 -37.45 -11.43 26.02
C VAL A 17 -36.68 -10.33 26.76
N VAL A 18 -35.64 -10.69 27.52
CA VAL A 18 -34.68 -9.69 28.02
C VAL A 18 -33.28 -10.29 27.87
N GLY A 19 -32.79 -10.34 26.65
CA GLY A 19 -31.44 -10.89 26.43
C GLY A 19 -30.91 -10.72 25.01
N LEU A 20 -31.45 -9.81 24.21
CA LEU A 20 -30.92 -9.56 22.87
C LEU A 20 -30.84 -8.05 22.53
N CYS A 21 -30.38 -7.26 23.49
CA CYS A 21 -30.01 -5.87 23.22
C CYS A 21 -28.83 -5.48 24.06
N SER A 22 -27.66 -6.09 23.84
CA SER A 22 -26.40 -5.54 24.33
C SER A 22 -25.23 -6.35 23.80
N CYS A 23 -24.89 -6.25 22.54
CA CYS A 23 -23.58 -6.73 22.05
C CYS A 23 -23.03 -5.94 20.87
N ALA A 24 -23.67 -4.84 20.46
CA ALA A 24 -23.12 -4.05 19.34
C ALA A 24 -22.28 -2.85 19.77
N ASN A 25 -22.39 -2.38 21.02
CA ASN A 25 -21.66 -1.20 21.49
C ASN A 25 -20.43 -1.51 22.37
N ASP A 26 -20.38 -2.68 23.00
CA ASP A 26 -19.25 -3.02 23.89
C ASP A 26 -17.98 -3.46 23.16
N LEU A 27 -18.09 -3.86 21.90
CA LEU A 27 -16.92 -4.23 21.07
C LEU A 27 -16.05 -3.05 20.68
N ILE A 28 -16.58 -1.83 20.70
CA ILE A 28 -15.86 -0.62 20.29
C ILE A 28 -15.26 0.14 21.49
N THR A 29 -15.72 -0.10 22.72
CA THR A 29 -15.37 0.71 23.90
C THR A 29 -14.27 0.15 24.78
N GLY A 30 -13.78 -1.07 24.54
CA GLY A 30 -12.84 -1.78 25.43
C GLY A 30 -11.40 -1.93 24.91
N GLY A 31 -11.00 -1.27 23.81
CA GLY A 31 -9.66 -1.41 23.26
C GLY A 31 -8.58 -0.66 24.06
N ARG A 32 -7.33 -1.05 23.83
CA ARG A 32 -6.17 -0.39 24.44
C ARG A 32 -6.15 1.09 24.08
N GLN A 33 -5.88 1.93 25.06
CA GLN A 33 -5.67 3.36 24.81
C GLN A 33 -4.21 3.61 24.45
N TYR A 34 -4.01 4.38 23.40
CA TYR A 34 -2.72 4.87 22.95
C TYR A 34 -2.74 6.40 23.04
N ASP A 35 -1.58 6.96 23.32
CA ASP A 35 -1.29 8.39 23.23
C ASP A 35 0.09 8.50 22.59
N CYS A 36 0.09 8.48 21.27
CA CYS A 36 1.31 8.46 20.49
C CYS A 36 1.65 9.87 20.01
N PRO A 37 2.89 10.33 20.15
CA PRO A 37 3.30 11.71 19.82
C PRO A 37 3.44 12.00 18.32
N GLY A 38 2.74 11.29 17.45
CA GLY A 38 2.55 11.68 16.04
C GLY A 38 3.77 11.66 15.09
N GLU A 39 4.97 11.38 15.60
CA GLU A 39 6.22 11.40 14.82
C GLU A 39 6.78 10.00 14.52
N GLY A 40 5.92 8.99 14.52
CA GLY A 40 6.32 7.59 14.31
C GLY A 40 6.15 7.12 12.88
N VAL A 41 6.52 5.85 12.70
CA VAL A 41 6.45 5.17 11.40
C VAL A 41 5.39 4.08 11.47
N PHE A 42 4.43 4.12 10.56
CA PHE A 42 3.46 3.04 10.38
C PHE A 42 4.04 1.98 9.45
N VAL A 43 3.86 0.72 9.84
CA VAL A 43 4.19 -0.44 9.00
C VAL A 43 2.91 -1.20 8.71
N CYS A 44 2.55 -1.27 7.43
CA CYS A 44 1.45 -2.07 6.93
C CYS A 44 1.92 -3.52 6.80
N ASN A 45 1.43 -4.41 7.66
CA ASN A 45 1.76 -5.82 7.60
C ASN A 45 0.67 -6.52 6.79
N GLU A 46 1.03 -7.04 5.62
CA GLU A 46 0.06 -7.63 4.68
C GLU A 46 -0.63 -8.86 5.27
N GLY A 47 0.09 -9.62 6.09
CA GLY A 47 -0.34 -10.93 6.52
C GLY A 47 -0.23 -11.96 5.39
N ASN A 48 -0.78 -13.14 5.62
CA ASN A 48 -0.87 -14.18 4.59
C ASN A 48 -2.16 -14.02 3.81
N PHE A 49 -2.07 -14.02 2.49
CA PHE A 49 -3.20 -13.89 1.59
C PHE A 49 -4.30 -14.93 1.91
N MET A 50 -5.55 -14.49 2.06
CA MET A 50 -6.75 -15.25 2.45
C MET A 50 -6.81 -15.73 3.92
N TYR A 51 -5.90 -15.28 4.79
CA TYR A 51 -5.92 -15.65 6.21
C TYR A 51 -6.56 -14.58 7.11
N GLY A 52 -6.75 -13.36 6.61
CA GLY A 52 -7.37 -12.28 7.37
C GLY A 52 -6.54 -11.81 8.58
N ASN A 53 -5.23 -12.03 8.55
CA ASN A 53 -4.29 -11.72 9.63
C ASN A 53 -3.43 -10.47 9.35
N ALA A 54 -3.86 -9.63 8.41
CA ALA A 54 -3.23 -8.34 8.19
C ALA A 54 -3.28 -7.46 9.45
N SER A 55 -2.24 -6.68 9.67
CA SER A 55 -2.16 -5.83 10.84
C SER A 55 -1.46 -4.49 10.55
N LEU A 56 -1.55 -3.56 11.51
CA LEU A 56 -0.85 -2.29 11.47
C LEU A 56 0.08 -2.21 12.67
N SER A 57 1.36 -1.96 12.42
CA SER A 57 2.36 -1.68 13.45
C SER A 57 2.73 -0.20 13.45
N TYR A 58 3.10 0.31 14.62
CA TYR A 58 3.60 1.66 14.82
C TYR A 58 4.93 1.61 15.54
N TYR A 59 5.94 2.25 14.97
CA TYR A 59 7.27 2.38 15.57
C TYR A 59 7.54 3.83 15.96
N ASP A 60 7.93 4.04 17.20
CA ASP A 60 8.40 5.33 17.73
C ASP A 60 9.93 5.37 17.67
N PRO A 61 10.53 6.16 16.75
CA PRO A 61 11.98 6.24 16.62
C PRO A 61 12.69 6.88 17.82
N ALA A 62 12.00 7.72 18.59
CA ALA A 62 12.59 8.42 19.73
C ALA A 62 12.78 7.47 20.92
N SER A 63 11.79 6.64 21.23
CA SER A 63 11.87 5.64 22.30
C SER A 63 12.38 4.28 21.84
N LYS A 64 12.53 4.09 20.52
CA LYS A 64 12.84 2.81 19.86
C LYS A 64 11.84 1.71 20.23
N THR A 65 10.58 2.08 20.36
CA THR A 65 9.51 1.17 20.76
C THR A 65 8.61 0.84 19.58
N VAL A 66 8.34 -0.45 19.37
CA VAL A 66 7.37 -0.93 18.38
C VAL A 66 6.09 -1.38 19.07
N TYR A 67 4.96 -0.93 18.54
CA TYR A 67 3.62 -1.34 18.94
C TYR A 67 3.01 -2.13 17.78
N ASN A 68 2.87 -3.44 17.93
CA ASN A 68 2.26 -4.29 16.93
C ASN A 68 0.75 -4.38 17.13
N GLN A 69 0.01 -4.67 16.04
CA GLN A 69 -1.45 -4.83 16.02
C GLN A 69 -2.20 -3.62 16.59
N VAL A 70 -1.71 -2.40 16.34
CA VAL A 70 -2.27 -1.19 16.96
C VAL A 70 -3.74 -0.99 16.62
N PHE A 71 -4.16 -1.33 15.39
CA PHE A 71 -5.56 -1.26 14.99
C PHE A 71 -6.43 -2.24 15.79
N TYR A 72 -6.06 -3.52 15.85
CA TYR A 72 -6.81 -4.54 16.60
C TYR A 72 -6.88 -4.20 18.09
N ASN A 73 -5.75 -3.87 18.68
CA ASN A 73 -5.67 -3.55 20.09
C ASN A 73 -6.48 -2.30 20.48
N ALA A 74 -6.56 -1.30 19.58
CA ALA A 74 -7.38 -0.11 19.82
C ALA A 74 -8.88 -0.39 19.67
N ASN A 75 -9.29 -1.29 18.76
CA ASN A 75 -10.67 -1.37 18.30
C ASN A 75 -11.38 -2.70 18.59
N ASN A 76 -10.64 -3.75 19.02
CA ASN A 76 -11.15 -5.10 19.30
C ASN A 76 -11.79 -5.83 18.09
N PHE A 77 -11.41 -5.46 16.88
CA PHE A 77 -11.76 -6.20 15.67
C PHE A 77 -10.60 -6.21 14.68
N PRO A 78 -10.51 -7.26 13.81
CA PRO A 78 -9.38 -7.41 12.90
C PRO A 78 -9.37 -6.35 11.79
N LEU A 79 -8.16 -6.01 11.30
CA LEU A 79 -7.99 -5.14 10.14
C LEU A 79 -8.52 -5.79 8.86
N GLY A 80 -8.25 -7.07 8.67
CA GLY A 80 -8.72 -7.84 7.51
C GLY A 80 -7.60 -8.59 6.80
N ASP A 81 -7.64 -8.59 5.48
CA ASP A 81 -6.74 -9.37 4.64
C ASP A 81 -5.99 -8.46 3.66
N VAL A 82 -4.68 -8.50 3.71
CA VAL A 82 -3.69 -7.71 2.97
C VAL A 82 -3.77 -6.21 3.29
N CYS A 83 -3.02 -5.77 4.31
CA CYS A 83 -2.78 -4.35 4.59
C CYS A 83 -1.75 -3.80 3.60
N GLN A 84 -2.24 -3.21 2.50
CA GLN A 84 -1.42 -2.87 1.34
C GLN A 84 -0.63 -1.57 1.51
N SER A 85 -1.28 -0.55 2.00
CA SER A 85 -0.69 0.79 2.10
C SER A 85 -1.44 1.66 3.10
N MET A 86 -0.88 2.81 3.41
CA MET A 86 -1.51 3.81 4.25
C MET A 86 -1.19 5.21 3.72
N ALA A 87 -2.18 6.09 3.74
CA ALA A 87 -2.00 7.50 3.48
C ALA A 87 -2.46 8.34 4.67
N ILE A 88 -1.76 9.44 4.93
CA ILE A 88 -2.18 10.43 5.92
C ILE A 88 -2.90 11.56 5.20
N VAL A 89 -4.15 11.80 5.55
CA VAL A 89 -5.01 12.82 4.95
C VAL A 89 -5.69 13.61 6.06
N ASP A 90 -5.44 14.92 6.12
CA ASP A 90 -6.04 15.82 7.11
C ASP A 90 -5.94 15.25 8.56
N GLY A 91 -4.73 14.84 8.95
CA GLY A 91 -4.47 14.32 10.30
C GLY A 91 -5.09 12.95 10.63
N LYS A 92 -5.61 12.24 9.65
CA LYS A 92 -6.18 10.90 9.78
C LYS A 92 -5.40 9.89 8.97
N GLY A 93 -5.34 8.65 9.45
CA GLY A 93 -4.73 7.53 8.72
C GLY A 93 -5.78 6.79 7.88
N PHE A 94 -5.54 6.70 6.59
CA PHE A 94 -6.35 5.93 5.65
C PHE A 94 -5.62 4.63 5.32
N VAL A 95 -6.02 3.54 5.93
CA VAL A 95 -5.37 2.22 5.84
C VAL A 95 -6.06 1.39 4.77
N VAL A 96 -5.35 1.11 3.68
CA VAL A 96 -5.86 0.33 2.55
C VAL A 96 -5.75 -1.16 2.85
N VAL A 97 -6.89 -1.86 2.83
CA VAL A 97 -6.96 -3.31 3.06
C VAL A 97 -7.43 -3.98 1.78
N ASN A 98 -6.44 -4.40 0.98
CA ASN A 98 -6.58 -4.79 -0.42
C ASN A 98 -7.60 -5.92 -0.63
N ASN A 99 -7.33 -7.11 -0.08
CA ASN A 99 -8.20 -8.29 -0.30
C ASN A 99 -9.51 -8.23 0.50
N SER A 100 -9.67 -7.25 1.39
CA SER A 100 -10.94 -6.94 2.05
C SER A 100 -11.78 -5.90 1.32
N GLY A 101 -11.28 -5.31 0.22
CA GLY A 101 -12.01 -4.36 -0.63
C GLY A 101 -12.43 -3.08 0.11
N LYS A 102 -11.60 -2.58 1.04
CA LYS A 102 -11.96 -1.42 1.87
C LYS A 102 -10.75 -0.58 2.28
N VAL A 103 -11.04 0.62 2.74
CA VAL A 103 -10.07 1.49 3.40
C VAL A 103 -10.62 1.86 4.77
N TYR A 104 -9.90 1.56 5.84
CA TYR A 104 -10.24 2.05 7.18
C TYR A 104 -9.69 3.44 7.40
N VAL A 105 -10.43 4.27 8.12
CA VAL A 105 -9.97 5.58 8.56
C VAL A 105 -9.79 5.54 10.07
N ILE A 106 -8.61 5.95 10.53
CA ILE A 106 -8.21 5.93 11.94
C ILE A 106 -7.69 7.30 12.40
N ASP A 107 -7.84 7.56 13.68
CA ASP A 107 -7.13 8.63 14.36
C ASP A 107 -5.66 8.27 14.55
N LEU A 108 -4.73 9.16 14.20
CA LEU A 108 -3.29 8.86 14.18
C LEU A 108 -2.67 8.71 15.57
N ASN A 109 -3.26 9.32 16.60
CA ASN A 109 -2.69 9.31 17.95
C ASN A 109 -3.22 8.13 18.78
N THR A 110 -4.49 7.77 18.57
CA THR A 110 -5.20 6.76 19.36
C THR A 110 -5.43 5.47 18.61
N PHE A 111 -5.21 5.45 17.29
CA PHE A 111 -5.49 4.35 16.35
C PHE A 111 -6.96 3.91 16.33
N LYS A 112 -7.84 4.73 16.91
CA LYS A 112 -9.29 4.47 16.95
C LYS A 112 -9.90 4.58 15.56
N TYR A 113 -10.78 3.64 15.28
CA TYR A 113 -11.60 3.64 14.08
C TYR A 113 -12.52 4.87 14.02
N LEU A 114 -12.48 5.57 12.91
CA LEU A 114 -13.31 6.73 12.62
C LEU A 114 -14.35 6.45 11.54
N GLY A 115 -14.09 5.51 10.65
CA GLY A 115 -14.96 5.17 9.54
C GLY A 115 -14.28 4.29 8.51
N ALA A 116 -15.00 3.94 7.45
CA ALA A 116 -14.47 3.15 6.34
C ALA A 116 -15.03 3.57 5.00
N ILE A 117 -14.23 3.42 3.95
CA ILE A 117 -14.64 3.46 2.56
C ILE A 117 -14.80 2.00 2.12
N SER A 118 -15.97 1.66 1.61
CA SER A 118 -16.33 0.30 1.18
C SER A 118 -16.80 0.31 -0.28
N GLY A 119 -16.93 -0.88 -0.88
CA GLY A 119 -17.36 -1.01 -2.28
C GLY A 119 -16.22 -0.94 -3.28
N LEU A 120 -14.99 -1.11 -2.82
CA LEU A 120 -13.78 -1.28 -3.63
C LEU A 120 -13.59 -2.77 -3.98
N THR A 121 -12.81 -3.06 -5.01
CA THR A 121 -12.55 -4.45 -5.43
C THR A 121 -11.22 -4.95 -4.86
N SER A 122 -10.15 -4.26 -5.18
CA SER A 122 -8.78 -4.58 -4.77
C SER A 122 -7.97 -3.28 -4.65
N PRO A 123 -8.30 -2.40 -3.66
CA PRO A 123 -7.68 -1.09 -3.53
C PRO A 123 -6.19 -1.20 -3.24
N ARG A 124 -5.39 -0.26 -3.81
CA ARG A 124 -3.93 -0.29 -3.71
C ARG A 124 -3.36 0.93 -3.01
N TYR A 125 -3.50 2.10 -3.58
CA TYR A 125 -2.89 3.34 -3.10
C TYR A 125 -3.88 4.49 -3.11
N ILE A 126 -3.57 5.53 -2.33
CA ILE A 126 -4.35 6.75 -2.23
C ILE A 126 -3.52 7.93 -2.70
N GLN A 127 -4.09 8.74 -3.59
CA GLN A 127 -3.53 10.03 -4.01
C GLN A 127 -4.44 11.17 -3.58
N VAL A 128 -3.91 12.08 -2.78
CA VAL A 128 -4.63 13.28 -2.36
C VAL A 128 -4.68 14.28 -3.52
N ILE A 129 -5.89 14.74 -3.85
CA ILE A 129 -6.14 15.75 -4.89
C ILE A 129 -6.45 17.10 -4.25
N SER A 130 -7.34 17.12 -3.26
CA SER A 130 -7.74 18.32 -2.52
C SER A 130 -8.32 17.92 -1.17
N GLU A 131 -8.73 18.90 -0.35
CA GLU A 131 -9.39 18.66 0.93
C GLU A 131 -10.67 17.81 0.83
N ASN A 132 -11.32 17.81 -0.32
CA ASN A 132 -12.58 17.09 -0.56
C ASN A 132 -12.47 16.03 -1.66
N LYS A 133 -11.27 15.70 -2.12
CA LYS A 133 -11.08 14.71 -3.17
C LYS A 133 -9.78 13.93 -2.99
N ILE A 134 -9.91 12.61 -2.92
CA ILE A 134 -8.81 11.66 -3.06
C ILE A 134 -9.14 10.65 -4.15
N TYR A 135 -8.12 10.09 -4.80
CA TYR A 135 -8.24 8.93 -5.69
C TYR A 135 -7.75 7.69 -4.97
N ILE A 136 -8.42 6.56 -5.19
CA ILE A 136 -7.99 5.24 -4.74
C ILE A 136 -7.79 4.36 -5.97
N SER A 137 -6.56 3.91 -6.19
CA SER A 137 -6.26 2.96 -7.25
C SER A 137 -6.77 1.57 -6.90
N ASP A 138 -7.07 0.75 -7.91
CA ASP A 138 -7.65 -0.58 -7.71
C ASP A 138 -7.11 -1.54 -8.78
N LEU A 139 -6.60 -2.68 -8.32
CA LEU A 139 -5.89 -3.64 -9.17
C LEU A 139 -6.83 -4.42 -10.08
N TYR A 140 -8.05 -4.69 -9.65
CA TYR A 140 -9.01 -5.54 -10.36
C TYR A 140 -10.32 -4.85 -10.72
N SER A 141 -10.39 -3.54 -10.55
CA SER A 141 -11.52 -2.72 -11.02
C SER A 141 -11.17 -2.04 -12.35
N PRO A 142 -12.15 -1.87 -13.27
CA PRO A 142 -11.97 -1.06 -14.48
C PRO A 142 -11.93 0.44 -14.19
N SER A 143 -12.01 0.83 -12.93
CA SER A 143 -12.04 2.24 -12.51
C SER A 143 -11.32 2.44 -11.19
N MET A 144 -10.68 3.58 -11.02
CA MET A 144 -10.29 4.09 -9.71
C MET A 144 -11.48 4.79 -9.05
N ALA A 145 -11.55 4.75 -7.72
CA ALA A 145 -12.58 5.46 -6.98
C ALA A 145 -12.19 6.94 -6.75
N VAL A 146 -13.15 7.83 -6.90
CA VAL A 146 -13.08 9.23 -6.45
C VAL A 146 -13.84 9.33 -5.15
N VAL A 147 -13.21 9.81 -4.07
CA VAL A 147 -13.76 9.77 -2.72
C VAL A 147 -13.65 11.15 -2.06
N ASP A 148 -14.67 11.55 -1.31
CA ASP A 148 -14.58 12.68 -0.37
C ASP A 148 -14.01 12.16 0.98
N PRO A 149 -12.77 12.54 1.35
CA PRO A 149 -12.13 12.04 2.56
C PRO A 149 -12.75 12.55 3.87
N ARG A 150 -13.65 13.53 3.81
CA ARG A 150 -14.37 14.07 4.98
C ARG A 150 -15.59 13.23 5.33
N THR A 151 -16.25 12.66 4.31
CA THR A 151 -17.47 11.86 4.45
C THR A 151 -17.25 10.37 4.26
N TYR A 152 -16.06 9.97 3.73
CA TYR A 152 -15.69 8.60 3.37
C TYR A 152 -16.58 8.00 2.27
N GLN A 153 -17.25 8.85 1.48
CA GLN A 153 -18.16 8.42 0.42
C GLN A 153 -17.46 8.44 -0.95
N ILE A 154 -17.71 7.40 -1.73
CA ILE A 154 -17.35 7.39 -3.16
C ILE A 154 -18.29 8.37 -3.87
N THR A 155 -17.72 9.39 -4.48
CA THR A 155 -18.44 10.47 -5.19
C THR A 155 -18.40 10.32 -6.70
N GLY A 156 -17.52 9.48 -7.21
CA GLY A 156 -17.34 9.25 -8.65
C GLY A 156 -16.30 8.18 -8.94
N HIS A 157 -15.98 8.03 -10.22
CA HIS A 157 -15.01 7.06 -10.70
C HIS A 157 -14.22 7.61 -11.88
N VAL A 158 -12.92 7.30 -11.94
CA VAL A 158 -12.09 7.49 -13.13
C VAL A 158 -12.06 6.17 -13.89
N TYR A 159 -12.72 6.10 -15.04
CA TYR A 159 -12.75 4.89 -15.86
C TYR A 159 -11.43 4.70 -16.62
N MET A 160 -10.75 3.57 -16.36
CA MET A 160 -9.44 3.21 -16.91
C MET A 160 -9.55 2.33 -18.16
N GLY A 161 -10.74 1.83 -18.47
CA GLY A 161 -10.97 0.91 -19.57
C GLY A 161 -10.73 -0.56 -19.20
N THR A 162 -10.81 -1.40 -20.24
CA THR A 162 -10.61 -2.85 -20.12
C THR A 162 -9.51 -3.30 -21.07
N THR A 163 -8.87 -4.43 -20.74
CA THR A 163 -7.81 -5.06 -21.54
C THR A 163 -8.16 -6.51 -21.85
N LYS A 164 -7.37 -7.16 -22.69
CA LYS A 164 -7.49 -8.59 -22.98
C LYS A 164 -6.75 -9.47 -21.98
N GLY A 165 -6.01 -8.86 -21.04
CA GLY A 165 -5.22 -9.56 -20.04
C GLY A 165 -6.04 -10.19 -18.91
N PRO A 166 -5.38 -10.69 -17.86
CA PRO A 166 -6.03 -11.24 -16.69
C PRO A 166 -6.96 -10.23 -16.05
N GLY A 167 -8.12 -10.68 -15.58
CA GLY A 167 -9.14 -9.79 -15.03
C GLY A 167 -9.81 -8.88 -16.05
N LYS A 168 -9.29 -8.74 -17.27
CA LYS A 168 -9.81 -7.90 -18.37
C LYS A 168 -9.97 -6.41 -18.00
N VAL A 169 -9.18 -5.92 -17.05
CA VAL A 169 -9.19 -4.55 -16.59
C VAL A 169 -7.80 -3.91 -16.71
N ASN A 170 -7.74 -2.60 -16.84
CA ASN A 170 -6.52 -1.82 -16.68
C ASN A 170 -6.35 -1.52 -15.18
N GLY A 171 -5.89 -2.52 -14.44
CA GLY A 171 -5.64 -2.39 -13.00
C GLY A 171 -4.64 -1.28 -12.70
N THR A 172 -4.90 -0.51 -11.66
CA THR A 172 -4.10 0.66 -11.29
C THR A 172 -3.33 0.43 -10.01
N GLU A 173 -2.12 0.98 -9.95
CA GLU A 173 -1.15 0.81 -8.88
C GLU A 173 -0.74 2.17 -8.32
N GLN A 174 0.55 2.41 -8.10
CA GLN A 174 1.03 3.67 -7.56
C GLN A 174 0.71 4.87 -8.48
N MET A 175 0.53 6.01 -7.82
CA MET A 175 0.15 7.28 -8.44
C MET A 175 1.04 8.40 -7.94
N VAL A 176 1.28 9.38 -8.81
CA VAL A 176 1.86 10.67 -8.42
C VAL A 176 1.09 11.82 -9.04
N ARG A 177 1.08 12.96 -8.37
CA ARG A 177 0.44 14.19 -8.85
C ARG A 177 1.48 15.21 -9.32
N TYR A 178 1.23 15.80 -10.49
CA TYR A 178 1.96 16.97 -10.97
C TYR A 178 1.00 18.00 -11.56
N GLY A 179 0.89 19.15 -10.89
CA GLY A 179 -0.08 20.19 -11.25
C GLY A 179 -1.53 19.70 -11.12
N GLN A 180 -2.31 19.86 -12.19
CA GLN A 180 -3.69 19.37 -12.27
C GLN A 180 -3.81 17.90 -12.68
N TYR A 181 -2.70 17.22 -12.97
CA TYR A 181 -2.73 15.84 -13.46
C TYR A 181 -2.27 14.85 -12.40
N VAL A 182 -2.88 13.67 -12.42
CA VAL A 182 -2.40 12.47 -11.74
C VAL A 182 -1.90 11.49 -12.79
N TYR A 183 -0.74 10.93 -12.53
CA TYR A 183 -0.16 9.85 -13.31
C TYR A 183 -0.27 8.56 -12.51
N VAL A 184 -0.63 7.47 -13.17
CA VAL A 184 -0.85 6.16 -12.52
C VAL A 184 -0.25 5.04 -13.35
N CYS A 185 0.42 4.11 -12.66
CA CYS A 185 0.88 2.86 -13.26
C CYS A 185 -0.28 1.90 -13.46
N SER A 186 -0.30 1.19 -14.58
CA SER A 186 -1.18 0.04 -14.80
C SER A 186 -0.35 -1.24 -14.73
N TRP A 187 -0.32 -1.82 -13.54
CA TRP A 187 0.42 -3.06 -13.27
C TRP A 187 -0.35 -4.29 -13.77
N SER A 188 -0.10 -5.47 -13.20
CA SER A 188 -0.83 -6.72 -13.45
C SER A 188 -0.91 -7.08 -14.94
N TYR A 189 0.26 -7.37 -15.54
CA TYR A 189 0.46 -7.78 -16.93
C TYR A 189 0.23 -6.70 -17.98
N ASN A 190 0.00 -5.47 -17.58
CA ASN A 190 -0.10 -4.32 -18.46
C ASN A 190 1.26 -3.63 -18.70
N ASP A 191 1.27 -2.65 -19.60
CA ASP A 191 2.44 -1.90 -20.05
C ASP A 191 2.15 -0.41 -20.20
N LYS A 192 1.26 0.14 -19.35
CA LYS A 192 0.78 1.51 -19.50
C LYS A 192 1.02 2.38 -18.26
N GLY A 193 1.39 3.63 -18.53
CA GLY A 193 1.14 4.75 -17.64
C GLY A 193 -0.02 5.58 -18.19
N TYR A 194 -0.89 6.06 -17.31
CA TYR A 194 -2.02 6.93 -17.69
C TYR A 194 -1.86 8.31 -17.07
N LYS A 195 -2.34 9.33 -17.81
CA LYS A 195 -2.45 10.72 -17.35
C LYS A 195 -3.92 11.05 -17.16
N ILE A 196 -4.29 11.52 -16.00
CA ILE A 196 -5.66 11.81 -15.58
C ILE A 196 -5.76 13.30 -15.27
N ASP A 197 -6.78 13.95 -15.80
CA ASP A 197 -7.13 15.33 -15.47
C ASP A 197 -8.01 15.30 -14.20
N THR A 198 -7.55 15.97 -13.14
CA THR A 198 -8.22 15.97 -11.83
C THR A 198 -9.44 16.90 -11.76
N GLU A 199 -9.65 17.78 -12.73
CA GLU A 199 -10.84 18.62 -12.79
C GLU A 199 -12.03 17.86 -13.42
N THR A 200 -11.73 17.02 -14.41
CA THR A 200 -12.76 16.26 -15.16
C THR A 200 -12.89 14.81 -14.71
N ASP A 201 -11.95 14.30 -13.91
CA ASP A 201 -11.84 12.89 -13.49
C ASP A 201 -11.79 11.92 -14.69
N LYS A 202 -11.03 12.31 -15.73
CA LYS A 202 -10.91 11.52 -16.98
C LYS A 202 -9.46 11.24 -17.34
N VAL A 203 -9.23 10.06 -17.89
CA VAL A 203 -7.99 9.75 -18.60
C VAL A 203 -7.91 10.65 -19.84
N VAL A 204 -6.85 11.43 -19.94
CA VAL A 204 -6.60 12.36 -21.05
C VAL A 204 -5.47 11.91 -21.95
N ASP A 205 -4.59 11.02 -21.46
CA ASP A 205 -3.48 10.47 -22.23
C ASP A 205 -3.01 9.14 -21.66
N SER A 206 -2.26 8.36 -22.46
CA SER A 206 -1.61 7.12 -22.03
C SER A 206 -0.28 6.92 -22.76
N LEU A 207 0.68 6.36 -22.06
CA LEU A 207 2.03 6.10 -22.56
C LEU A 207 2.38 4.62 -22.36
N SER A 208 2.93 3.98 -23.41
CA SER A 208 3.49 2.64 -23.25
C SER A 208 4.83 2.72 -22.54
N VAL A 209 4.97 1.88 -21.52
CA VAL A 209 6.19 1.66 -20.75
C VAL A 209 6.56 0.18 -20.79
N THR A 210 7.57 -0.25 -20.06
CA THR A 210 7.88 -1.67 -19.95
C THR A 210 6.77 -2.38 -19.15
N ARG A 211 6.58 -3.66 -19.40
CA ARG A 211 5.58 -4.52 -18.75
C ARG A 211 5.68 -4.44 -17.24
N GLN A 212 4.49 -4.48 -16.61
CA GLN A 212 4.31 -4.45 -15.15
C GLN A 212 4.99 -3.25 -14.46
N PRO A 213 4.58 -2.00 -14.83
CA PRO A 213 5.01 -0.83 -14.09
C PRO A 213 4.41 -0.86 -12.68
N ASN A 214 5.25 -1.07 -11.66
CA ASN A 214 4.80 -1.29 -10.28
C ASN A 214 4.88 -0.04 -9.40
N SER A 215 5.79 0.88 -9.70
CA SER A 215 5.99 2.06 -8.88
C SER A 215 6.37 3.30 -9.69
N MET A 216 6.03 4.47 -9.15
CA MET A 216 6.24 5.75 -9.81
C MET A 216 6.54 6.85 -8.79
N VAL A 217 7.53 7.70 -9.08
CA VAL A 217 7.81 8.91 -8.29
C VAL A 217 8.00 10.12 -9.21
N LEU A 218 7.88 11.32 -8.63
CA LEU A 218 8.11 12.60 -9.30
C LEU A 218 9.35 13.26 -8.72
N ASP A 219 10.30 13.65 -9.57
CA ASP A 219 11.51 14.33 -9.13
C ASP A 219 11.35 15.88 -9.08
N LYS A 220 12.37 16.55 -8.52
CA LYS A 220 12.41 18.00 -8.40
C LYS A 220 12.38 18.77 -9.73
N ASN A 221 12.71 18.08 -10.84
CA ASN A 221 12.74 18.67 -12.20
C ASN A 221 11.41 18.44 -12.94
N GLY A 222 10.39 17.89 -12.29
CA GLY A 222 9.10 17.56 -12.91
C GLY A 222 9.19 16.36 -13.86
N LYS A 223 10.09 15.43 -13.59
CA LYS A 223 10.19 14.17 -14.32
C LYS A 223 9.54 13.05 -13.50
N LEU A 224 8.74 12.24 -14.19
CA LEU A 224 8.24 10.98 -13.66
C LEU A 224 9.30 9.91 -13.85
N TRP A 225 9.50 9.12 -12.81
CA TRP A 225 10.30 7.91 -12.87
C TRP A 225 9.40 6.72 -12.65
N VAL A 226 9.38 5.80 -13.63
CA VAL A 226 8.53 4.60 -13.62
C VAL A 226 9.40 3.37 -13.57
N LEU A 227 9.22 2.55 -12.54
CA LEU A 227 9.89 1.26 -12.39
C LEU A 227 8.97 0.15 -12.88
N SER A 228 9.50 -0.74 -13.72
CA SER A 228 8.78 -1.89 -14.26
C SER A 228 9.58 -3.16 -14.02
N ASP A 229 8.97 -4.20 -13.47
CA ASP A 229 9.64 -5.47 -13.19
C ASP A 229 9.78 -6.38 -14.45
N GLY A 230 9.11 -6.06 -15.53
CA GLY A 230 9.19 -6.79 -16.81
C GLY A 230 8.35 -8.07 -16.86
N GLY A 231 7.72 -8.50 -15.77
CA GLY A 231 7.04 -9.78 -15.66
C GLY A 231 7.99 -10.93 -15.26
N TYR A 232 7.59 -12.17 -15.51
CA TYR A 232 8.34 -13.33 -15.05
C TYR A 232 8.45 -14.45 -16.10
N ALA A 233 9.45 -15.29 -15.96
CA ALA A 233 9.68 -16.43 -16.85
C ALA A 233 8.49 -17.41 -16.82
N GLY A 234 8.01 -17.80 -18.00
CA GLY A 234 6.86 -18.69 -18.16
C GLY A 234 5.50 -17.99 -18.03
N SER A 235 5.45 -16.67 -17.86
CA SER A 235 4.21 -15.92 -17.94
C SER A 235 3.55 -16.07 -19.31
N PRO A 236 2.24 -16.34 -19.41
CA PRO A 236 1.52 -16.38 -20.68
C PRO A 236 1.46 -15.02 -21.37
N TYR A 237 1.82 -13.94 -20.69
CA TYR A 237 1.86 -12.56 -21.19
C TYR A 237 3.28 -12.13 -21.60
N GLY A 238 4.27 -13.02 -21.47
CA GLY A 238 5.66 -12.77 -21.78
C GLY A 238 6.44 -12.13 -20.65
N GLN A 239 7.74 -12.03 -20.86
CA GLN A 239 8.69 -11.37 -19.97
C GLN A 239 9.52 -10.39 -20.80
N ASP A 240 9.65 -9.16 -20.32
CA ASP A 240 10.55 -8.14 -20.82
C ASP A 240 11.68 -7.93 -19.83
N GLN A 241 12.77 -7.33 -20.28
CA GLN A 241 13.82 -6.86 -19.38
C GLN A 241 13.28 -5.72 -18.52
N ALA A 242 13.44 -5.79 -17.20
CA ALA A 242 13.03 -4.76 -16.27
C ALA A 242 13.64 -3.40 -16.62
N THR A 243 12.95 -2.31 -16.33
CA THR A 243 13.41 -0.95 -16.64
C THR A 243 13.05 0.06 -15.57
N LEU A 244 13.90 1.09 -15.47
CA LEU A 244 13.56 2.38 -14.87
C LEU A 244 13.46 3.40 -16.00
N ILE A 245 12.31 4.07 -16.15
CA ILE A 245 12.04 4.98 -17.27
C ILE A 245 11.85 6.40 -16.73
N ARG A 246 12.56 7.38 -17.31
CA ARG A 246 12.35 8.80 -17.06
C ARG A 246 11.44 9.40 -18.13
N ILE A 247 10.40 10.10 -17.67
CA ILE A 247 9.35 10.69 -18.51
C ILE A 247 9.21 12.17 -18.16
N ASP A 248 9.18 13.06 -19.13
CA ASP A 248 8.76 14.45 -18.91
C ASP A 248 7.27 14.48 -18.52
N ALA A 249 6.95 14.93 -17.31
CA ALA A 249 5.58 14.91 -16.80
C ALA A 249 4.66 15.87 -17.59
N ARG A 250 5.18 17.00 -18.05
CA ARG A 250 4.39 17.99 -18.79
C ARG A 250 4.03 17.51 -20.19
N LEU A 251 5.04 17.01 -20.94
CA LEU A 251 4.87 16.51 -22.31
C LEU A 251 4.31 15.09 -22.33
N PHE A 252 4.39 14.36 -21.23
CA PHE A 252 4.10 12.94 -21.08
C PHE A 252 4.83 12.09 -22.13
N ALA A 253 6.13 12.32 -22.24
CA ALA A 253 7.01 11.71 -23.22
C ALA A 253 8.26 11.10 -22.58
N VAL A 254 8.67 9.91 -23.04
CA VAL A 254 9.87 9.22 -22.56
C VAL A 254 11.12 10.03 -22.93
N GLU A 255 11.99 10.27 -21.96
CA GLU A 255 13.29 10.92 -22.13
C GLU A 255 14.45 9.94 -22.06
N ALA A 256 14.39 8.95 -21.17
CA ALA A 256 15.44 7.95 -20.99
C ALA A 256 14.86 6.61 -20.53
N ILE A 257 15.53 5.53 -20.91
CA ILE A 257 15.20 4.16 -20.51
C ILE A 257 16.48 3.50 -19.98
N PHE A 258 16.48 3.15 -18.71
CA PHE A 258 17.54 2.42 -18.04
C PHE A 258 17.13 0.96 -17.90
N ARG A 259 17.87 0.03 -18.51
CA ARG A 259 17.56 -1.40 -18.53
C ARG A 259 18.38 -2.13 -17.47
N PHE A 260 17.73 -2.94 -16.66
CA PHE A 260 18.42 -3.81 -15.73
C PHE A 260 19.16 -4.91 -16.52
N PRO A 261 20.41 -5.21 -16.19
CA PRO A 261 21.21 -6.12 -17.03
C PRO A 261 20.72 -7.57 -16.95
N ASP A 262 20.16 -7.99 -15.82
CA ASP A 262 19.68 -9.36 -15.60
C ASP A 262 18.19 -9.48 -15.93
N LEU A 263 17.83 -10.45 -16.77
CA LEU A 263 16.43 -10.75 -17.10
C LEU A 263 15.63 -11.30 -15.90
N GLN A 264 16.32 -11.83 -14.89
CA GLN A 264 15.69 -12.32 -13.66
C GLN A 264 15.44 -11.19 -12.63
N ALA A 265 15.98 -10.00 -12.87
CA ALA A 265 15.74 -8.87 -12.00
C ALA A 265 14.24 -8.54 -11.94
N SER A 266 13.72 -8.37 -10.74
CA SER A 266 12.33 -7.98 -10.47
C SER A 266 12.34 -6.76 -9.54
N PRO A 267 12.77 -5.58 -10.05
CA PRO A 267 12.88 -4.40 -9.22
C PRO A 267 11.51 -3.86 -8.79
N SER A 268 11.46 -3.33 -7.56
CA SER A 268 10.25 -2.86 -6.91
C SER A 268 10.50 -1.69 -5.97
N GLU A 269 9.45 -1.14 -5.39
CA GLU A 269 9.47 -0.17 -4.29
C GLU A 269 10.28 1.10 -4.60
N LEU A 270 10.09 1.68 -5.78
CA LEU A 270 10.74 2.94 -6.14
C LEU A 270 10.29 4.07 -5.21
N CYS A 271 11.24 4.65 -4.50
CA CYS A 271 11.06 5.78 -3.61
C CYS A 271 11.98 6.94 -4.02
N ILE A 272 11.69 8.14 -3.49
CA ILE A 272 12.51 9.33 -3.72
C ILE A 272 12.70 10.07 -2.38
N ASN A 273 13.83 10.72 -2.20
CA ASN A 273 14.09 11.53 -1.01
C ASN A 273 13.27 12.83 -0.99
N ALA A 274 13.26 13.51 0.15
CA ALA A 274 12.49 14.74 0.35
C ALA A 274 12.88 15.88 -0.62
N GLN A 275 14.15 15.95 -1.01
CA GLN A 275 14.67 16.94 -1.97
C GLN A 275 14.26 16.62 -3.41
N GLY A 276 13.75 15.42 -3.68
CA GLY A 276 13.36 14.99 -5.03
C GLY A 276 14.53 14.81 -5.98
N ASP A 277 15.72 14.48 -5.48
CA ASP A 277 16.92 14.37 -6.31
C ASP A 277 17.66 13.03 -6.22
N ARG A 278 17.19 12.12 -5.37
CA ARG A 278 17.76 10.80 -5.20
C ARG A 278 16.69 9.72 -5.12
N LEU A 279 16.79 8.78 -6.02
CA LEU A 279 15.95 7.60 -6.11
C LEU A 279 16.52 6.47 -5.26
N TYR A 280 15.62 5.65 -4.70
CA TYR A 280 15.93 4.39 -4.05
C TYR A 280 14.95 3.33 -4.54
N TYR A 281 15.42 2.09 -4.71
CA TYR A 281 14.58 0.96 -5.12
C TYR A 281 15.20 -0.36 -4.66
N ILE A 282 14.37 -1.36 -4.51
CA ILE A 282 14.84 -2.74 -4.34
C ILE A 282 15.18 -3.30 -5.73
N ASN A 283 16.34 -3.89 -5.91
CA ASN A 283 16.62 -4.77 -7.05
C ASN A 283 16.87 -6.17 -6.50
N GLY A 284 15.93 -7.07 -6.73
CA GLY A 284 15.98 -8.42 -6.19
C GLY A 284 15.14 -9.36 -7.03
N SER A 285 14.72 -10.43 -6.42
CA SER A 285 13.71 -11.34 -6.98
C SER A 285 12.81 -11.86 -5.86
N TRP A 286 11.76 -12.56 -6.23
CA TRP A 286 10.84 -13.20 -5.29
C TRP A 286 11.48 -14.30 -4.43
N ALA A 287 12.71 -14.73 -4.76
CA ALA A 287 13.46 -15.72 -4.02
C ALA A 287 14.89 -15.22 -3.79
N SER A 288 15.33 -15.19 -2.53
CA SER A 288 16.65 -14.77 -2.13
C SER A 288 17.76 -15.49 -2.92
N GLY A 289 18.80 -14.75 -3.30
CA GLY A 289 20.01 -15.28 -3.96
C GLY A 289 19.86 -15.67 -5.43
N THR A 290 18.74 -15.33 -6.08
CA THR A 290 18.52 -15.65 -7.51
C THR A 290 19.01 -14.54 -8.45
N VAL A 291 19.14 -13.31 -7.96
CA VAL A 291 19.69 -12.17 -8.70
C VAL A 291 21.03 -11.77 -8.11
N PRO A 292 22.11 -11.68 -8.94
CA PRO A 292 23.37 -11.18 -8.46
C PRO A 292 23.27 -9.73 -7.96
N ASN A 293 24.00 -9.42 -6.89
CA ASN A 293 24.02 -8.09 -6.28
C ASN A 293 22.61 -7.57 -5.91
N SER A 294 21.71 -8.46 -5.44
CA SER A 294 20.41 -8.01 -4.92
C SER A 294 20.56 -7.10 -3.69
N GLY A 295 19.66 -6.13 -3.56
CA GLY A 295 19.71 -5.16 -2.47
C GLY A 295 18.94 -3.87 -2.74
N ILE A 296 19.20 -2.88 -1.90
CA ILE A 296 18.71 -1.51 -2.07
C ILE A 296 19.70 -0.71 -2.89
N TYR A 297 19.24 -0.13 -3.96
CA TYR A 297 20.03 0.71 -4.86
C TYR A 297 19.65 2.18 -4.68
N SER A 298 20.64 3.06 -4.93
CA SER A 298 20.45 4.51 -4.88
C SER A 298 21.01 5.14 -6.15
N MET A 299 20.22 6.03 -6.77
CA MET A 299 20.56 6.70 -8.02
C MET A 299 20.17 8.18 -7.94
N GLY A 300 21.06 9.08 -8.36
CA GLY A 300 20.73 10.49 -8.55
C GLY A 300 19.81 10.70 -9.76
N VAL A 301 18.91 11.67 -9.72
CA VAL A 301 18.00 11.96 -10.86
C VAL A 301 18.72 12.50 -12.10
N GLU A 302 19.96 12.94 -11.97
CA GLU A 302 20.82 13.38 -13.07
C GLU A 302 21.75 12.28 -13.60
N ASP A 303 21.77 11.11 -12.96
CA ASP A 303 22.64 10.01 -13.38
C ASP A 303 22.16 9.47 -14.75
N THR A 304 23.14 9.00 -15.55
CA THR A 304 22.90 8.53 -16.91
C THR A 304 22.98 7.01 -17.06
N ALA A 305 23.22 6.30 -15.96
CA ALA A 305 23.28 4.82 -15.89
C ALA A 305 22.76 4.32 -14.55
N LEU A 306 22.25 3.09 -14.52
CA LEU A 306 21.94 2.41 -13.27
C LEU A 306 23.25 2.14 -12.49
N PRO A 307 23.22 2.21 -11.15
CA PRO A 307 24.37 1.86 -10.31
C PRO A 307 24.69 0.36 -10.41
N ASP A 308 26.00 0.03 -10.46
CA ASP A 308 26.48 -1.35 -10.60
C ASP A 308 26.44 -2.14 -9.26
N GLN A 309 26.39 -1.44 -8.14
CA GLN A 309 26.44 -2.04 -6.80
C GLN A 309 25.31 -1.50 -5.93
N PRO A 310 24.75 -2.33 -5.05
CA PRO A 310 23.75 -1.87 -4.10
C PRO A 310 24.37 -0.93 -3.05
N LEU A 311 23.57 0.03 -2.60
CA LEU A 311 23.87 0.84 -1.41
C LEU A 311 23.81 -0.04 -0.15
N ILE A 312 22.88 -0.98 -0.10
CA ILE A 312 22.70 -1.95 0.97
C ILE A 312 22.52 -3.32 0.33
N ALA A 313 23.47 -4.22 0.53
CA ALA A 313 23.37 -5.58 0.02
C ALA A 313 22.24 -6.35 0.74
N GLU A 314 21.53 -7.19 0.01
CA GLU A 314 20.47 -8.04 0.57
C GLU A 314 21.05 -9.15 1.47
N ASP A 315 22.22 -9.69 1.11
CA ASP A 315 22.88 -10.80 1.79
C ASP A 315 21.94 -12.02 1.91
N SER A 316 21.62 -12.42 3.16
CA SER A 316 20.70 -13.53 3.45
C SER A 316 19.28 -13.08 3.75
N ARG A 317 18.99 -11.80 3.61
CA ARG A 317 17.65 -11.22 3.84
C ARG A 317 16.77 -11.35 2.59
N LEU A 318 15.49 -11.13 2.75
CA LEU A 318 14.53 -11.03 1.67
C LEU A 318 13.85 -9.66 1.76
N PHE A 319 14.44 -8.66 1.11
CA PHE A 319 13.90 -7.31 1.11
C PHE A 319 12.56 -7.27 0.38
N TYR A 320 11.54 -6.74 1.05
CA TYR A 320 10.16 -6.79 0.56
C TYR A 320 9.54 -5.41 0.36
N ALA A 321 9.72 -4.49 1.31
CA ALA A 321 9.21 -3.14 1.20
C ALA A 321 10.29 -2.12 1.57
N LEU A 322 10.21 -0.93 0.96
CA LEU A 322 11.11 0.19 1.13
C LEU A 322 10.32 1.47 1.32
N GLY A 323 10.65 2.25 2.34
CA GLY A 323 10.13 3.59 2.56
C GLY A 323 11.26 4.56 2.87
N VAL A 324 11.07 5.82 2.47
CA VAL A 324 11.99 6.93 2.79
C VAL A 324 11.27 7.90 3.72
N ASN A 325 11.89 8.22 4.84
CA ASN A 325 11.37 9.24 5.75
C ASN A 325 11.46 10.63 5.08
N PRO A 326 10.33 11.33 4.87
CA PRO A 326 10.32 12.59 4.14
C PRO A 326 10.96 13.77 4.90
N TYR A 327 11.39 13.56 6.14
CA TYR A 327 12.00 14.60 6.98
C TYR A 327 13.49 14.35 7.23
N THR A 328 13.92 13.09 7.29
CA THR A 328 15.31 12.70 7.63
C THR A 328 16.05 11.99 6.51
N ASP A 329 15.34 11.64 5.42
CA ASP A 329 15.81 10.79 4.32
C ASP A 329 16.28 9.39 4.75
N GLU A 330 16.00 8.97 5.99
CA GLU A 330 16.30 7.64 6.47
C GLU A 330 15.48 6.58 5.73
N LEU A 331 16.10 5.45 5.48
CA LEU A 331 15.49 4.33 4.77
C LEU A 331 14.93 3.33 5.77
N TYR A 332 13.69 2.90 5.56
CA TYR A 332 13.04 1.82 6.27
C TYR A 332 12.84 0.66 5.31
N VAL A 333 13.47 -0.48 5.59
CA VAL A 333 13.49 -1.65 4.71
C VAL A 333 12.96 -2.85 5.46
N SER A 334 11.93 -3.50 4.94
CA SER A 334 11.43 -4.74 5.54
C SER A 334 12.13 -5.96 4.95
N ASP A 335 12.40 -6.94 5.82
CA ASP A 335 12.82 -8.30 5.49
C ASP A 335 11.65 -9.24 5.80
N ALA A 336 11.08 -9.86 4.78
CA ALA A 336 9.98 -10.81 4.89
C ALA A 336 10.43 -12.19 5.37
N ILE A 337 11.74 -12.45 5.46
CA ILE A 337 12.36 -13.69 5.89
C ILE A 337 11.92 -14.89 5.01
N ASP A 338 10.72 -15.40 5.22
CA ASP A 338 10.15 -16.55 4.50
C ASP A 338 8.63 -16.42 4.29
N TYR A 339 8.06 -15.20 4.46
CA TYR A 339 6.62 -14.89 4.37
C TYR A 339 5.73 -15.61 5.40
N THR A 340 6.31 -16.30 6.37
CA THR A 340 5.57 -17.06 7.40
C THR A 340 5.90 -16.64 8.82
N GLN A 341 7.09 -16.09 9.02
CA GLN A 341 7.57 -15.56 10.28
C GLN A 341 7.31 -14.05 10.38
N ARG A 342 7.38 -13.53 11.60
CA ARG A 342 7.34 -12.10 11.85
C ARG A 342 8.53 -11.42 11.19
N GLY A 343 8.25 -10.43 10.35
CA GLY A 343 9.24 -9.67 9.61
C GLY A 343 10.13 -8.80 10.50
N THR A 344 11.22 -8.32 9.92
CA THR A 344 12.11 -7.34 10.54
C THR A 344 12.10 -6.08 9.70
N VAL A 345 11.99 -4.92 10.32
CA VAL A 345 12.22 -3.64 9.65
C VAL A 345 13.57 -3.11 10.11
N PHE A 346 14.42 -2.81 9.15
CA PHE A 346 15.70 -2.15 9.35
C PHE A 346 15.56 -0.67 9.04
N ARG A 347 16.17 0.18 9.87
CA ARG A 347 16.31 1.62 9.65
C ARG A 347 17.76 1.92 9.31
N PHE A 348 17.98 2.55 8.17
CA PHE A 348 19.31 2.94 7.70
C PHE A 348 19.40 4.44 7.52
N THR A 349 20.63 4.97 7.61
CA THR A 349 20.92 6.33 7.14
C THR A 349 20.76 6.40 5.61
N PRO A 350 20.64 7.62 5.02
CA PRO A 350 20.65 7.78 3.56
C PRO A 350 21.94 7.22 2.86
N GLN A 351 22.99 7.00 3.63
CA GLN A 351 24.26 6.43 3.17
C GLN A 351 24.31 4.89 3.30
N GLY A 352 23.25 4.26 3.83
CA GLY A 352 23.16 2.81 3.99
C GLY A 352 23.75 2.26 5.29
N GLU A 353 24.04 3.10 6.29
CA GLU A 353 24.50 2.65 7.60
C GLU A 353 23.31 2.25 8.47
N LEU A 354 23.38 1.07 9.10
CA LEU A 354 22.33 0.58 9.99
C LEU A 354 22.23 1.45 11.26
N VAL A 355 21.04 2.00 11.51
CA VAL A 355 20.72 2.80 12.69
C VAL A 355 20.02 1.96 13.75
N ASP A 356 19.05 1.13 13.31
CA ASP A 356 18.16 0.39 14.20
C ASP A 356 17.44 -0.74 13.48
N GLU A 357 16.89 -1.69 14.25
CA GLU A 357 16.01 -2.73 13.71
C GLU A 357 14.90 -3.08 14.70
N PHE A 358 13.75 -3.50 14.21
CA PHE A 358 12.63 -3.90 15.05
C PHE A 358 11.76 -4.96 14.37
N LYS A 359 11.08 -5.78 15.19
CA LYS A 359 10.20 -6.85 14.71
C LYS A 359 8.76 -6.35 14.55
N VAL A 360 8.18 -6.65 13.40
CA VAL A 360 6.76 -6.39 13.07
C VAL A 360 6.01 -7.71 12.86
N ASP A 361 4.71 -7.64 12.62
CA ASP A 361 3.94 -8.84 12.25
C ASP A 361 4.25 -9.27 10.79
N ILE A 362 3.54 -10.32 10.33
CA ILE A 362 3.71 -10.87 8.97
C ILE A 362 3.06 -9.94 7.95
#